data_9fe250fd956fbfc73e5f2d025d9a5716
#
_entry.id   9fe250fd956fbfc73e5f2d025d9a5716
#
_cell.length_a   1.000
_cell.length_b   1.000
_cell.length_c   1.000
_cell.angle_alpha   90.00
_cell.angle_beta   90.00
_cell.angle_gamma   90.00
#
_symmetry.space_group_name_H-M   'P 1'
#
loop_
_entity.id
_entity.type
_entity.pdbx_description
1 polymer ?
#
loop_
_entity_poly.entity_id
_entity_poly.type
_entity_poly.pdbx_seq_one_letter_code
_entity_poly.pdbx_strand_id
1 'polypeptide(L)'
;MTINQAPLNARLVVRSFPGHDDREISDLESRLMHLGFLHGEVIRVTRKAPLFREPLLVEVRGRSVALSSEEAGLVEVEVLP
;
A
#
# COMPACT_ATOMS: atom_id res chain seq x y z
N MET A 1 8.20 7.06 -1.06
CA MET A 1 7.78 6.23 -2.21
C MET A 1 6.41 5.65 -1.96
N THR A 2 5.73 5.25 -3.01
CA THR A 2 4.44 4.57 -2.86
C THR A 2 4.65 3.06 -2.92
N ILE A 3 3.59 2.31 -2.61
CA ILE A 3 3.68 0.84 -2.61
C ILE A 3 4.13 0.29 -3.96
N ASN A 4 3.62 0.87 -5.08
CA ASN A 4 3.98 0.35 -6.40
C ASN A 4 5.43 0.63 -6.80
N GLN A 5 6.13 1.49 -6.08
CA GLN A 5 7.55 1.76 -6.29
C GLN A 5 8.44 0.94 -5.35
N ALA A 6 7.86 0.28 -4.37
CA ALA A 6 8.62 -0.40 -3.33
C ALA A 6 9.24 -1.69 -3.83
N PRO A 7 10.42 -2.07 -3.32
CA PRO A 7 11.04 -3.34 -3.69
C PRO A 7 10.24 -4.52 -3.14
N LEU A 8 10.27 -5.64 -3.88
CA LEU A 8 9.61 -6.86 -3.46
C LEU A 8 10.23 -7.38 -2.16
N ASN A 9 9.36 -7.87 -1.30
CA ASN A 9 9.73 -8.56 -0.04
C ASN A 9 10.44 -7.69 0.99
N ALA A 10 10.58 -6.41 0.75
CA ALA A 10 11.13 -5.50 1.75
C ALA A 10 10.09 -5.21 2.83
N ARG A 11 10.53 -5.02 4.04
CA ARG A 11 9.66 -4.57 5.11
C ARG A 11 9.42 -3.09 4.92
N LEU A 12 8.15 -2.71 4.86
CA LEU A 12 7.74 -1.33 4.61
C LEU A 12 6.88 -0.85 5.76
N VAL A 13 6.99 0.43 6.09
CA VAL A 13 6.08 1.03 7.06
C VAL A 13 5.19 2.03 6.33
N VAL A 14 3.89 1.96 6.59
CA VAL A 14 2.91 2.88 6.00
C VAL A 14 3.05 4.24 6.69
N ARG A 15 3.15 5.30 5.89
CA ARG A 15 3.28 6.67 6.39
C ARG A 15 2.02 7.47 6.23
N SER A 16 1.52 7.59 5.01
CA SER A 16 0.38 8.47 4.76
C SER A 16 -0.27 8.15 3.43
N PHE A 17 -1.34 8.86 3.14
CA PHE A 17 -1.97 8.87 1.82
C PHE A 17 -1.60 10.19 1.17
N PRO A 18 -0.82 10.18 0.06
CA PRO A 18 -0.41 11.41 -0.60
C PRO A 18 -1.61 12.27 -0.98
N GLY A 19 -1.51 13.57 -0.76
CA GLY A 19 -2.58 14.50 -1.07
C GLY A 19 -3.69 14.53 -0.04
N HIS A 20 -3.62 13.68 0.98
CA HIS A 20 -4.61 13.70 2.05
C HIS A 20 -4.26 14.83 3.03
N ASP A 21 -5.14 15.80 3.14
CA ASP A 21 -5.04 16.86 4.13
C ASP A 21 -6.33 16.85 4.96
N ASP A 22 -6.87 17.97 5.29
CA ASP A 22 -8.09 18.04 6.10
C ASP A 22 -9.37 17.82 5.31
N ARG A 23 -9.25 17.33 4.08
CA ARG A 23 -10.41 17.08 3.23
C ARG A 23 -11.02 15.73 3.52
N GLU A 24 -12.19 15.54 2.92
CA GLU A 24 -12.92 14.29 3.00
C GLU A 24 -12.09 13.13 2.43
N ILE A 25 -12.04 12.04 3.17
CA ILE A 25 -11.36 10.83 2.73
C ILE A 25 -12.15 10.21 1.58
N SER A 26 -11.47 9.87 0.49
CA SER A 26 -12.12 9.21 -0.65
C SER A 26 -12.56 7.80 -0.28
N ASP A 27 -13.50 7.25 -1.04
CA ASP A 27 -13.96 5.88 -0.83
C ASP A 27 -12.81 4.88 -0.94
N LEU A 28 -11.90 5.13 -1.88
CA LEU A 28 -10.77 4.27 -2.12
C LEU A 28 -9.82 4.27 -0.92
N GLU A 29 -9.54 5.45 -0.38
CA GLU A 29 -8.70 5.55 0.82
C GLU A 29 -9.36 4.90 2.02
N SER A 30 -10.66 5.09 2.18
CA SER A 30 -11.42 4.46 3.26
C SER A 30 -11.32 2.93 3.17
N ARG A 31 -11.45 2.38 1.97
CA ARG A 31 -11.31 0.95 1.75
C ARG A 31 -9.92 0.45 2.16
N LEU A 32 -8.88 1.20 1.76
CA LEU A 32 -7.51 0.83 2.10
C LEU A 32 -7.29 0.85 3.60
N MET A 33 -7.83 1.83 4.30
CA MET A 33 -7.74 1.90 5.75
C MET A 33 -8.42 0.71 6.41
N HIS A 34 -9.58 0.30 5.91
CA HIS A 34 -10.27 -0.89 6.41
C HIS A 34 -9.48 -2.16 6.17
N LEU A 35 -8.69 -2.22 5.11
CA LEU A 35 -7.83 -3.36 4.82
C LEU A 35 -6.58 -3.41 5.69
N GLY A 36 -6.30 -2.36 6.44
CA GLY A 36 -5.18 -2.34 7.37
C GLY A 36 -4.05 -1.40 7.00
N PHE A 37 -4.18 -0.61 5.94
CA PHE A 37 -3.12 0.31 5.53
C PHE A 37 -3.20 1.59 6.36
N LEU A 38 -2.76 1.47 7.60
CA LEU A 38 -2.81 2.55 8.58
C LEU A 38 -1.40 3.01 8.90
N HIS A 39 -1.27 4.28 9.29
CA HIS A 39 0.02 4.85 9.66
C HIS A 39 0.74 3.96 10.67
N GLY A 40 1.99 3.65 10.39
CA GLY A 40 2.82 2.82 11.27
C GLY A 40 2.69 1.33 11.05
N GLU A 41 1.76 0.88 10.22
CA GLU A 41 1.61 -0.54 9.93
C GLU A 41 2.76 -1.03 9.07
N VAL A 42 3.27 -2.22 9.39
CA VAL A 42 4.35 -2.84 8.61
C VAL A 42 3.74 -3.78 7.59
N ILE A 43 4.11 -3.60 6.33
CA ILE A 43 3.58 -4.37 5.22
C ILE A 43 4.73 -4.86 4.34
N ARG A 44 4.41 -5.72 3.39
CA ARG A 44 5.39 -6.26 2.45
C ARG A 44 4.72 -6.55 1.12
N VAL A 45 5.31 -6.09 0.02
CA VAL A 45 4.83 -6.43 -1.33
C VAL A 45 5.44 -7.78 -1.69
N THR A 46 4.61 -8.81 -1.82
CA THR A 46 5.08 -10.16 -2.06
C THR A 46 5.05 -10.55 -3.52
N ARG A 47 4.25 -9.88 -4.34
CA ARG A 47 4.14 -10.22 -5.75
C ARG A 47 3.63 -9.03 -6.56
N LYS A 48 4.14 -8.91 -7.79
CA LYS A 48 3.65 -7.97 -8.80
C LYS A 48 3.40 -8.76 -10.07
N ALA A 49 2.24 -8.55 -10.71
CA ALA A 49 1.96 -9.21 -11.97
C ALA A 49 2.95 -8.74 -13.04
N PRO A 50 3.45 -9.66 -13.90
CA PRO A 50 4.57 -9.33 -14.79
C PRO A 50 4.27 -8.30 -15.87
N LEU A 51 3.11 -8.32 -16.50
CA LEU A 51 2.85 -7.46 -17.65
C LEU A 51 2.31 -6.10 -17.27
N PHE A 52 1.29 -6.06 -16.44
CA PHE A 52 0.61 -4.81 -16.08
C PHE A 52 0.92 -4.37 -14.66
N ARG A 53 1.72 -5.13 -13.96
CA ARG A 53 2.03 -4.90 -12.55
C ARG A 53 0.79 -4.91 -11.67
N GLU A 54 -0.27 -5.60 -12.12
CA GLU A 54 -1.51 -5.73 -11.37
C GLU A 54 -2.02 -7.15 -11.44
N PRO A 55 -2.58 -7.63 -10.33
CA PRO A 55 -2.59 -6.96 -9.05
C PRO A 55 -1.24 -7.04 -8.36
N LEU A 56 -1.01 -6.14 -7.42
CA LEU A 56 0.08 -6.29 -6.47
C LEU A 56 -0.48 -7.06 -5.27
N LEU A 57 0.25 -8.05 -4.80
CA LEU A 57 -0.14 -8.74 -3.57
C LEU A 57 0.68 -8.16 -2.44
N VAL A 58 -0.01 -7.69 -1.42
CA VAL A 58 0.60 -7.03 -0.27
C VAL A 58 0.19 -7.77 1.00
N GLU A 59 1.18 -8.14 1.79
CA GLU A 59 0.94 -8.79 3.06
C GLU A 59 0.70 -7.74 4.14
N VAL A 60 -0.46 -7.81 4.78
CA VAL A 60 -0.89 -6.91 5.84
C VAL A 60 -1.49 -7.73 6.94
N ARG A 61 -0.94 -7.64 8.16
CA ARG A 61 -1.47 -8.34 9.33
C ARG A 61 -1.70 -9.83 9.09
N GLY A 62 -0.77 -10.47 8.40
CA GLY A 62 -0.83 -11.90 8.13
C GLY A 62 -1.79 -12.30 7.01
N ARG A 63 -2.32 -11.35 6.27
CA ARG A 63 -3.22 -11.61 5.14
C ARG A 63 -2.62 -11.05 3.87
N SER A 64 -2.94 -11.68 2.73
CA SER A 64 -2.58 -11.15 1.42
C SER A 64 -3.74 -10.35 0.87
N VAL A 65 -3.46 -9.13 0.47
CA VAL A 65 -4.45 -8.22 -0.11
C VAL A 65 -4.00 -7.88 -1.52
N ALA A 66 -4.93 -7.98 -2.49
CA ALA A 66 -4.65 -7.61 -3.87
C ALA A 66 -4.98 -6.15 -4.09
N LEU A 67 -4.02 -5.39 -4.59
CA LEU A 67 -4.21 -3.97 -4.89
C LEU A 67 -3.99 -3.70 -6.37
N SER A 68 -4.76 -2.76 -6.91
CA SER A 68 -4.49 -2.21 -8.23
C SER A 68 -3.33 -1.23 -8.15
N SER A 69 -2.78 -0.85 -9.29
CA SER A 69 -1.73 0.18 -9.35
C SER A 69 -2.23 1.52 -8.80
N GLU A 70 -3.48 1.84 -9.07
CA GLU A 70 -4.07 3.07 -8.55
C GLU A 70 -4.13 3.05 -7.02
N GLU A 71 -4.60 1.95 -6.46
CA GLU A 71 -4.67 1.80 -5.01
C GLU A 71 -3.28 1.85 -4.39
N ALA A 72 -2.32 1.15 -4.97
CA ALA A 72 -0.95 1.12 -4.47
C ALA A 72 -0.29 2.50 -4.54
N GLY A 73 -0.66 3.31 -5.52
CA GLY A 73 -0.14 4.66 -5.67
C GLY A 73 -0.66 5.64 -4.63
N LEU A 74 -1.68 5.27 -3.88
CA LEU A 74 -2.25 6.13 -2.85
C LEU A 74 -1.60 5.96 -1.48
N VAL A 75 -0.73 4.97 -1.32
CA VAL A 75 -0.15 4.66 0.00
C VAL A 75 1.33 4.99 0.00
N GLU A 76 1.70 5.96 0.81
CA GLU A 76 3.10 6.36 0.99
C GLU A 76 3.76 5.46 2.02
N VAL A 77 4.92 4.91 1.68
CA VAL A 77 5.64 3.97 2.54
C VAL A 77 7.12 4.30 2.59
N GLU A 78 7.79 3.75 3.59
CA GLU A 78 9.24 3.80 3.69
C GLU A 78 9.77 2.40 3.93
N VAL A 79 10.94 2.12 3.35
CA VAL A 79 11.62 0.83 3.59
C VAL A 79 12.24 0.87 4.97
N LEU A 80 11.96 -0.17 5.75
CA LEU A 80 12.57 -0.33 7.07
C LEU A 80 13.96 -0.95 6.94
N PRO A 81 14.90 -0.51 7.78
CA PRO A 81 16.26 -1.09 7.77
C PRO A 81 16.28 -2.53 8.22
#